data_845b966574c9704db9553470a6de9a1f
#
_entry.id   845b966574c9704db9553470a6de9a1f
#
_cell.length_a   1.000
_cell.length_b   1.000
_cell.length_c   1.000
_cell.angle_alpha   90.00
_cell.angle_beta   90.00
_cell.angle_gamma   90.00
#
_symmetry.space_group_name_H-M   'P 1'
#
loop_
_entity.id
_entity.type
_entity.pdbx_description
1 polymer ?
#
loop_
_entity_poly.entity_id
_entity_poly.type
_entity_poly.pdbx_seq_one_letter_code
_entity_poly.pdbx_strand_id
1 'polypeptide(L)'
;MLDNIVPTASHGNREQASKSHGSLDADIIIKNAPDPIFISDLEGKILSANDAIYELLGFRTDEVLEQSLSRFISAEETREFTAALREVIERGATRNARLNPRSASNEVIPTTLNASALRDADGKVIGAIGILRDMRELDKARAYADSLIKNAPDPIFVSDLEGKILSANDAVYELLGFKTDEVLEQSLSRFVSAEETREFLAALTEVIERGVIRNTRLSPRSASGEVIPTTLNASALRDNDGKVIGAIGILRDMRELDKALAYSDSLIKNAPDPIFVSDLEGKILQANDAVYELLGFRTDEVLEQSLSRFISPEETREFLAALKEVIERGVTRNARLNPRTASHEVIPTTLNASALRDTNGKVIGAIGILRDMRAYEKVVNDLQESKAELQEKILDLEKFEEVVVGRELKMIALEKEIENLKRELEKLSRGQAK
;
A
#
# COMPACT_ATOMS: atom_id res chain seq x y z
N MET A 1 31.87 41.23 69.42
CA MET A 1 31.17 41.25 70.75
C MET A 1 30.56 39.88 70.90
N LEU A 2 31.26 39.16 71.68
CA LEU A 2 30.79 38.41 72.86
C LEU A 2 30.03 37.11 72.45
N ASP A 3 30.28 35.97 72.93
CA ASP A 3 31.33 35.30 73.78
C ASP A 3 31.00 33.81 73.71
N ASN A 4 32.05 33.05 73.66
CA ASN A 4 32.24 31.73 74.26
C ASN A 4 31.17 31.22 75.22
N ILE A 5 30.78 29.97 75.08
CA ILE A 5 30.86 29.01 76.21
C ILE A 5 30.93 27.58 75.61
N VAL A 6 32.07 26.91 75.83
CA VAL A 6 32.24 25.47 75.79
C VAL A 6 31.78 24.92 77.16
N PRO A 7 31.16 23.77 77.20
CA PRO A 7 31.39 22.83 78.29
C PRO A 7 31.92 21.48 77.84
N THR A 8 32.89 21.12 78.56
CA THR A 8 33.71 19.90 78.61
C THR A 8 33.00 18.57 78.63
N ALA A 9 33.75 17.62 78.07
CA ALA A 9 33.58 16.19 77.97
C ALA A 9 32.92 15.46 79.13
N SER A 10 32.04 14.50 78.79
CA SER A 10 31.96 13.26 79.59
C SER A 10 32.08 12.07 78.60
N HIS A 11 33.18 11.31 78.84
CA HIS A 11 33.40 9.96 78.31
C HIS A 11 32.34 9.04 78.88
N GLY A 12 31.55 8.42 77.95
CA GLY A 12 30.62 7.39 78.32
C GLY A 12 29.69 7.06 77.17
N ASN A 13 29.79 5.90 76.59
CA ASN A 13 28.99 5.27 75.60
C ASN A 13 29.36 5.47 74.09
N ARG A 14 30.55 4.93 73.74
CA ARG A 14 30.89 4.60 72.34
C ARG A 14 30.78 3.10 72.02
N GLU A 15 30.03 2.34 72.78
CA GLU A 15 29.88 0.89 72.51
C GLU A 15 28.46 0.36 72.23
N GLN A 16 27.48 1.21 71.99
CA GLN A 16 26.13 0.75 71.67
C GLN A 16 25.52 1.30 70.40
N ALA A 17 26.30 1.90 69.52
CA ALA A 17 25.76 2.43 68.20
C ALA A 17 26.18 1.59 66.97
N SER A 18 26.66 0.34 67.11
CA SER A 18 27.04 -0.52 65.98
C SER A 18 26.26 -1.85 65.88
N LYS A 19 25.06 -1.92 66.46
CA LYS A 19 24.18 -3.11 66.30
C LYS A 19 22.72 -2.70 66.05
N SER A 20 22.41 -2.10 64.87
CA SER A 20 21.09 -2.13 64.29
C SER A 20 21.11 -1.79 62.83
N HIS A 21 22.04 -2.38 62.04
CA HIS A 21 21.63 -2.79 60.70
C HIS A 21 21.00 -4.17 60.92
N GLY A 22 19.69 -4.21 61.03
CA GLY A 22 18.95 -5.46 61.11
C GLY A 22 19.42 -6.34 59.95
N SER A 23 19.99 -7.50 60.25
CA SER A 23 20.18 -8.53 59.23
C SER A 23 18.79 -8.79 58.70
N LEU A 24 18.52 -8.31 57.48
CA LEU A 24 17.32 -8.73 56.74
C LEU A 24 17.36 -10.25 56.74
N ASP A 25 16.32 -10.85 57.36
CA ASP A 25 16.21 -12.29 57.45
C ASP A 25 16.19 -12.85 56.04
N ALA A 26 17.10 -13.73 55.68
CA ALA A 26 17.25 -14.29 54.34
C ALA A 26 15.92 -14.95 53.89
N ASP A 27 15.19 -15.51 54.83
CA ASP A 27 13.88 -16.12 54.57
C ASP A 27 12.82 -15.07 54.11
N ILE A 28 12.88 -13.85 54.70
CA ILE A 28 11.99 -12.76 54.28
C ILE A 28 12.32 -12.29 52.84
N ILE A 29 13.61 -12.23 52.48
CA ILE A 29 14.05 -11.83 51.14
C ILE A 29 13.59 -12.86 50.10
N ILE A 30 13.82 -14.14 50.35
CA ILE A 30 13.43 -15.23 49.45
C ILE A 30 11.92 -15.27 49.32
N LYS A 31 11.17 -15.19 50.41
CA LYS A 31 9.72 -15.26 50.43
C LYS A 31 9.05 -14.13 49.62
N ASN A 32 9.61 -12.92 49.66
CA ASN A 32 9.05 -11.77 48.97
C ASN A 32 9.68 -11.53 47.58
N ALA A 33 10.57 -12.41 47.13
CA ALA A 33 11.14 -12.31 45.77
C ALA A 33 10.07 -12.58 44.72
N PRO A 34 9.99 -11.74 43.65
CA PRO A 34 9.00 -11.92 42.59
C PRO A 34 9.29 -13.12 41.68
N ASP A 35 10.56 -13.49 41.55
CA ASP A 35 10.98 -14.66 40.79
C ASP A 35 10.77 -15.96 41.57
N PRO A 36 10.39 -17.08 40.93
CA PRO A 36 10.31 -18.39 41.53
C PRO A 36 11.68 -18.87 42.03
N ILE A 37 11.83 -18.99 43.36
CA ILE A 37 13.06 -19.42 44.02
C ILE A 37 12.80 -20.69 44.81
N PHE A 38 13.71 -21.65 44.72
CA PHE A 38 13.70 -22.85 45.52
C PHE A 38 15.11 -23.16 46.07
N ILE A 39 15.16 -23.86 47.18
CA ILE A 39 16.39 -24.43 47.75
C ILE A 39 16.24 -25.95 47.70
N SER A 40 17.27 -26.63 47.21
CA SER A 40 17.31 -28.10 47.22
C SER A 40 18.55 -28.64 47.94
N ASP A 41 18.47 -29.91 48.35
CA ASP A 41 19.63 -30.69 48.74
C ASP A 41 20.48 -31.09 47.52
N LEU A 42 21.53 -31.90 47.75
CA LEU A 42 22.42 -32.39 46.68
C LEU A 42 21.80 -33.42 45.77
N GLU A 43 20.72 -34.03 46.17
CA GLU A 43 19.90 -34.99 45.41
C GLU A 43 18.77 -34.33 44.63
N GLY A 44 18.62 -33.01 44.80
CA GLY A 44 17.58 -32.21 44.09
C GLY A 44 16.19 -32.30 44.76
N LYS A 45 16.15 -32.66 46.04
CA LYS A 45 14.91 -32.60 46.82
C LYS A 45 14.67 -31.16 47.30
N ILE A 46 13.48 -30.64 47.11
CA ILE A 46 13.11 -29.26 47.43
C ILE A 46 12.95 -29.13 48.96
N LEU A 47 13.83 -28.37 49.60
CA LEU A 47 13.80 -28.09 51.02
C LEU A 47 13.00 -26.84 51.37
N SER A 48 13.04 -25.83 50.48
CA SER A 48 12.31 -24.57 50.63
C SER A 48 11.97 -23.99 49.29
N ALA A 49 10.88 -23.26 49.19
CA ALA A 49 10.42 -22.55 48.00
C ALA A 49 9.63 -21.31 48.40
N ASN A 50 9.66 -20.27 47.56
CA ASN A 50 8.85 -19.08 47.76
C ASN A 50 7.45 -19.20 47.14
N ASP A 51 6.58 -18.24 47.43
CA ASP A 51 5.21 -18.23 46.96
C ASP A 51 5.13 -18.25 45.40
N ALA A 52 6.09 -17.59 44.71
CA ALA A 52 6.18 -17.57 43.28
C ALA A 52 6.38 -18.96 42.63
N ILE A 53 7.03 -19.91 43.29
CA ILE A 53 7.13 -21.32 42.82
C ILE A 53 5.75 -21.97 42.81
N TYR A 54 4.97 -21.76 43.87
CA TYR A 54 3.62 -22.35 43.96
C TYR A 54 2.67 -21.75 42.96
N GLU A 55 2.76 -20.44 42.74
CA GLU A 55 2.02 -19.73 41.68
C GLU A 55 2.38 -20.21 40.26
N LEU A 56 3.69 -20.37 40.01
CA LEU A 56 4.18 -20.85 38.70
C LEU A 56 3.72 -22.28 38.42
N LEU A 57 3.87 -23.18 39.38
CA LEU A 57 3.60 -24.59 39.21
C LEU A 57 2.11 -24.96 39.44
N GLY A 58 1.35 -24.12 40.14
CA GLY A 58 -0.06 -24.37 40.49
C GLY A 58 -0.25 -25.50 41.53
N PHE A 59 0.82 -25.96 42.23
CA PHE A 59 0.75 -26.94 43.26
C PHE A 59 0.64 -26.27 44.63
N ARG A 60 0.13 -27.00 45.61
CA ARG A 60 0.15 -26.56 47.02
C ARG A 60 1.52 -26.78 47.64
N THR A 61 1.82 -26.06 48.71
CA THR A 61 3.09 -26.13 49.44
C THR A 61 3.48 -27.55 49.83
N ASP A 62 2.54 -28.33 50.37
CA ASP A 62 2.73 -29.71 50.79
C ASP A 62 2.96 -30.70 49.65
N GLU A 63 2.63 -30.31 48.42
CA GLU A 63 2.84 -31.11 47.22
C GLU A 63 4.20 -30.86 46.56
N VAL A 64 4.89 -29.75 46.92
CA VAL A 64 6.18 -29.33 46.37
C VAL A 64 7.32 -29.60 47.32
N LEU A 65 7.17 -29.22 48.61
CA LEU A 65 8.19 -29.44 49.61
C LEU A 65 8.47 -30.92 49.83
N GLU A 66 9.72 -31.24 50.15
CA GLU A 66 10.21 -32.61 50.35
C GLU A 66 10.10 -33.52 49.10
N GLN A 67 9.73 -32.94 47.94
CA GLN A 67 9.69 -33.68 46.68
C GLN A 67 10.97 -33.45 45.86
N SER A 68 11.36 -34.43 45.06
CA SER A 68 12.41 -34.25 44.06
C SER A 68 11.95 -33.38 42.93
N LEU A 69 12.76 -32.44 42.47
CA LEU A 69 12.52 -31.65 41.28
C LEU A 69 12.21 -32.48 40.04
N SER A 70 12.77 -33.70 39.94
CA SER A 70 12.47 -34.65 38.87
C SER A 70 11.00 -35.07 38.77
N ARG A 71 10.22 -34.90 39.85
CA ARG A 71 8.77 -35.17 39.85
C ARG A 71 8.01 -34.18 38.94
N PHE A 72 8.50 -32.97 38.82
CA PHE A 72 7.82 -31.87 38.12
C PHE A 72 8.28 -31.72 36.66
N ILE A 73 9.24 -32.53 36.20
CA ILE A 73 9.80 -32.47 34.84
C ILE A 73 9.66 -33.83 34.14
N SER A 74 9.89 -33.85 32.82
CA SER A 74 9.88 -35.10 32.09
C SER A 74 11.10 -35.97 32.41
N ALA A 75 11.03 -37.26 32.10
CA ALA A 75 12.16 -38.18 32.27
C ALA A 75 13.36 -37.77 31.40
N GLU A 76 13.16 -37.13 30.28
CA GLU A 76 14.16 -36.61 29.37
C GLU A 76 14.87 -35.39 30.01
N GLU A 77 14.11 -34.46 30.53
CA GLU A 77 14.62 -33.25 31.21
C GLU A 77 15.25 -33.57 32.57
N THR A 78 14.93 -34.70 33.19
CA THR A 78 15.61 -35.16 34.43
C THR A 78 17.12 -35.33 34.21
N ARG A 79 17.54 -35.71 33.00
CA ARG A 79 19.00 -35.81 32.68
C ARG A 79 19.64 -34.43 32.60
N GLU A 80 18.98 -33.48 31.99
CA GLU A 80 19.47 -32.09 31.88
C GLU A 80 19.50 -31.44 33.26
N PHE A 81 18.48 -31.64 34.08
CA PHE A 81 18.45 -31.18 35.47
C PHE A 81 19.59 -31.79 36.29
N THR A 82 19.83 -33.12 36.18
CA THR A 82 20.93 -33.80 36.91
C THR A 82 22.30 -33.27 36.47
N ALA A 83 22.46 -32.97 35.17
CA ALA A 83 23.69 -32.35 34.66
C ALA A 83 23.88 -30.93 35.22
N ALA A 84 22.81 -30.11 35.24
CA ALA A 84 22.84 -28.78 35.82
C ALA A 84 23.16 -28.79 37.32
N LEU A 85 22.56 -29.71 38.10
CA LEU A 85 22.84 -29.88 39.52
C LEU A 85 24.31 -30.29 39.76
N ARG A 86 24.84 -31.21 38.94
CA ARG A 86 26.26 -31.60 39.00
C ARG A 86 27.18 -30.42 38.70
N GLU A 87 26.85 -29.59 37.69
CA GLU A 87 27.59 -28.37 37.40
C GLU A 87 27.61 -27.39 38.57
N VAL A 88 26.47 -27.23 39.25
CA VAL A 88 26.38 -26.40 40.47
C VAL A 88 27.29 -26.95 41.56
N ILE A 89 27.33 -28.26 41.80
CA ILE A 89 28.14 -28.90 42.81
C ILE A 89 29.65 -28.75 42.50
N GLU A 90 30.03 -29.01 41.22
CA GLU A 90 31.44 -29.04 40.79
C GLU A 90 32.01 -27.63 40.55
N ARG A 91 31.25 -26.75 39.91
CA ARG A 91 31.67 -25.42 39.45
C ARG A 91 31.11 -24.26 40.29
N GLY A 92 30.18 -24.57 41.19
CA GLY A 92 29.55 -23.58 42.08
C GLY A 92 28.31 -22.88 41.51
N ALA A 93 28.06 -22.92 40.20
CA ALA A 93 26.87 -22.33 39.61
C ALA A 93 26.58 -22.91 38.21
N THR A 94 25.31 -22.84 37.78
CA THR A 94 24.87 -22.99 36.39
C THR A 94 24.03 -21.80 35.99
N ARG A 95 24.00 -21.45 34.70
CA ARG A 95 23.25 -20.32 34.18
C ARG A 95 22.50 -20.71 32.90
N ASN A 96 21.26 -20.22 32.81
CA ASN A 96 20.39 -20.40 31.66
C ASN A 96 20.20 -21.89 31.25
N ALA A 97 20.30 -22.80 32.22
CA ALA A 97 20.00 -24.19 31.99
C ALA A 97 18.51 -24.33 31.67
N ARG A 98 18.18 -25.05 30.59
CA ARG A 98 16.78 -25.28 30.21
C ARG A 98 16.15 -26.25 31.21
N LEU A 99 14.98 -25.89 31.71
CA LEU A 99 14.19 -26.72 32.60
C LEU A 99 12.71 -26.38 32.39
N ASN A 100 11.92 -27.36 32.00
CA ASN A 100 10.50 -27.13 31.69
C ASN A 100 9.61 -27.93 32.62
N PRO A 101 9.30 -27.40 33.81
CA PRO A 101 8.44 -28.09 34.77
C PRO A 101 7.00 -28.19 34.23
N ARG A 102 6.30 -29.21 34.76
CA ARG A 102 4.87 -29.38 34.54
C ARG A 102 4.09 -28.80 35.69
N SER A 103 3.08 -28.03 35.38
CA SER A 103 2.13 -27.53 36.38
C SER A 103 1.21 -28.63 36.90
N ALA A 104 0.44 -28.32 37.96
CA ALA A 104 -0.64 -29.18 38.48
C ALA A 104 -1.71 -29.52 37.41
N SER A 105 -1.90 -28.67 36.43
CA SER A 105 -2.76 -28.93 35.26
C SER A 105 -2.07 -29.74 34.15
N ASN A 106 -0.85 -30.23 34.39
CA ASN A 106 -0.02 -30.97 33.43
C ASN A 106 0.46 -30.14 32.22
N GLU A 107 0.38 -28.80 32.29
CA GLU A 107 0.95 -27.87 31.30
C GLU A 107 2.45 -27.82 31.46
N VAL A 108 3.19 -27.89 30.34
CA VAL A 108 4.64 -27.71 30.31
C VAL A 108 4.94 -26.22 30.32
N ILE A 109 5.71 -25.77 31.33
CA ILE A 109 6.07 -24.37 31.48
C ILE A 109 7.52 -24.19 31.01
N PRO A 110 7.75 -23.51 29.88
CA PRO A 110 9.13 -23.24 29.44
C PRO A 110 9.79 -22.30 30.43
N THR A 111 10.88 -22.78 31.07
CA THR A 111 11.66 -21.98 32.02
C THR A 111 13.16 -22.12 31.78
N THR A 112 13.92 -21.17 32.27
CA THR A 112 15.36 -21.27 32.43
C THR A 112 15.72 -21.27 33.89
N LEU A 113 16.67 -22.13 34.26
CA LEU A 113 17.21 -22.27 35.61
C LEU A 113 18.56 -21.56 35.73
N ASN A 114 18.65 -20.65 36.67
CA ASN A 114 19.91 -20.16 37.22
C ASN A 114 20.07 -20.72 38.63
N ALA A 115 21.14 -21.43 38.89
CA ALA A 115 21.36 -22.00 40.21
C ALA A 115 22.81 -21.80 40.69
N SER A 116 22.97 -21.69 42.02
CA SER A 116 24.26 -21.60 42.67
C SER A 116 24.33 -22.51 43.89
N ALA A 117 25.53 -22.95 44.18
CA ALA A 117 25.81 -23.82 45.33
C ALA A 117 25.56 -23.12 46.65
N LEU A 118 24.77 -23.77 47.50
CA LEU A 118 24.62 -23.38 48.90
C LEU A 118 25.73 -24.06 49.73
N ARG A 119 26.47 -23.26 50.52
CA ARG A 119 27.60 -23.76 51.29
C ARG A 119 27.37 -23.53 52.80
N ASP A 120 27.83 -24.46 53.60
CA ASP A 120 27.88 -24.31 55.05
C ASP A 120 29.03 -23.37 55.52
N ALA A 121 29.20 -23.20 56.83
CA ALA A 121 30.20 -22.34 57.40
C ALA A 121 31.65 -22.83 57.10
N ASP A 122 31.82 -24.10 56.77
CA ASP A 122 33.12 -24.72 56.48
C ASP A 122 33.40 -24.69 54.93
N GLY A 123 32.49 -24.09 54.14
CA GLY A 123 32.59 -23.96 52.67
C GLY A 123 32.19 -25.22 51.90
N LYS A 124 31.71 -26.24 52.57
CA LYS A 124 31.19 -27.46 51.91
C LYS A 124 29.85 -27.20 51.26
N VAL A 125 29.67 -27.69 50.05
CA VAL A 125 28.37 -27.60 49.35
C VAL A 125 27.37 -28.51 50.07
N ILE A 126 26.26 -27.95 50.49
CA ILE A 126 25.17 -28.64 51.21
C ILE A 126 23.86 -28.68 50.41
N GLY A 127 23.79 -27.96 49.27
CA GLY A 127 22.64 -27.91 48.45
C GLY A 127 22.78 -26.87 47.33
N ALA A 128 21.69 -26.49 46.75
CA ALA A 128 21.62 -25.48 45.70
C ALA A 128 20.45 -24.52 45.95
N ILE A 129 20.65 -23.24 45.60
CA ILE A 129 19.57 -22.28 45.42
C ILE A 129 19.34 -22.11 43.92
N GLY A 130 18.10 -22.32 43.45
CA GLY A 130 17.69 -22.21 42.08
C GLY A 130 16.64 -21.12 41.90
N ILE A 131 16.75 -20.39 40.82
CA ILE A 131 15.79 -19.38 40.33
C ILE A 131 15.29 -19.83 38.98
N LEU A 132 13.98 -20.00 38.87
CA LEU A 132 13.31 -20.29 37.59
C LEU A 132 12.84 -18.98 36.97
N ARG A 133 13.11 -18.81 35.70
CA ARG A 133 12.58 -17.70 34.92
C ARG A 133 11.55 -18.24 33.92
N ASP A 134 10.31 -17.81 34.09
CA ASP A 134 9.24 -18.12 33.15
C ASP A 134 9.51 -17.47 31.79
N MET A 135 9.53 -18.29 30.74
CA MET A 135 9.82 -17.84 29.37
C MET A 135 8.58 -17.65 28.52
N ARG A 136 7.37 -17.98 29.05
CA ARG A 136 6.13 -17.96 28.27
C ARG A 136 5.85 -16.61 27.61
N GLU A 137 6.02 -15.51 28.35
CA GLU A 137 5.77 -14.17 27.78
C GLU A 137 6.82 -13.79 26.72
N LEU A 138 8.08 -14.16 26.95
CA LEU A 138 9.16 -13.92 25.97
C LEU A 138 8.96 -14.76 24.72
N ASP A 139 8.60 -16.05 24.88
CA ASP A 139 8.35 -16.95 23.76
C ASP A 139 7.11 -16.52 22.97
N LYS A 140 6.04 -16.08 23.65
CA LYS A 140 4.86 -15.49 22.99
C LYS A 140 5.21 -14.23 22.22
N ALA A 141 5.96 -13.32 22.82
CA ALA A 141 6.37 -12.08 22.15
C ALA A 141 7.24 -12.37 20.93
N ARG A 142 8.15 -13.34 21.04
CA ARG A 142 8.99 -13.79 19.92
C ARG A 142 8.16 -14.43 18.81
N ALA A 143 7.29 -15.39 19.17
CA ALA A 143 6.40 -16.05 18.21
C ALA A 143 5.47 -15.06 17.52
N TYR A 144 5.00 -14.04 18.25
CA TYR A 144 4.19 -12.97 17.67
C TYR A 144 4.98 -12.13 16.66
N ALA A 145 6.21 -11.73 17.01
CA ALA A 145 7.08 -10.98 16.11
C ALA A 145 7.43 -11.80 14.85
N ASP A 146 7.79 -13.08 15.03
CA ASP A 146 8.06 -14.00 13.91
C ASP A 146 6.82 -14.17 13.01
N SER A 147 5.62 -14.27 13.61
CA SER A 147 4.37 -14.37 12.87
C SER A 147 4.04 -13.11 12.07
N LEU A 148 4.30 -11.91 12.63
CA LEU A 148 4.11 -10.64 11.92
C LEU A 148 4.99 -10.55 10.67
N ILE A 149 6.26 -10.94 10.79
CA ILE A 149 7.20 -10.91 9.66
C ILE A 149 6.81 -11.97 8.64
N LYS A 150 6.56 -13.20 9.09
CA LYS A 150 6.27 -14.34 8.22
C LYS A 150 4.99 -14.13 7.40
N ASN A 151 3.93 -13.58 8.02
CA ASN A 151 2.64 -13.37 7.36
C ASN A 151 2.51 -11.98 6.70
N ALA A 152 3.57 -11.17 6.70
CA ALA A 152 3.56 -9.90 6.00
C ALA A 152 3.39 -10.12 4.48
N PRO A 153 2.48 -9.38 3.81
CA PRO A 153 2.24 -9.55 2.38
C PRO A 153 3.41 -9.04 1.52
N ASP A 154 4.16 -8.06 2.02
CA ASP A 154 5.33 -7.54 1.34
C ASP A 154 6.56 -8.44 1.59
N PRO A 155 7.42 -8.67 0.59
CA PRO A 155 8.68 -9.36 0.76
C PRO A 155 9.64 -8.65 1.72
N ILE A 156 9.92 -9.29 2.87
CA ILE A 156 10.82 -8.78 3.91
C ILE A 156 12.03 -9.69 4.03
N PHE A 157 13.22 -9.11 4.02
CA PHE A 157 14.46 -9.83 4.27
C PHE A 157 15.37 -9.08 5.25
N VAL A 158 16.24 -9.82 5.90
CA VAL A 158 17.31 -9.29 6.76
C VAL A 158 18.64 -9.72 6.16
N SER A 159 19.57 -8.79 6.05
CA SER A 159 20.93 -9.07 5.60
C SER A 159 21.97 -8.64 6.63
N ASP A 160 23.16 -9.21 6.52
CA ASP A 160 24.36 -8.69 7.20
C ASP A 160 24.89 -7.41 6.51
N LEU A 161 26.06 -6.93 6.97
CA LEU A 161 26.69 -5.72 6.45
C LEU A 161 27.26 -5.90 5.03
N GLU A 162 27.47 -7.12 4.59
CA GLU A 162 27.96 -7.51 3.28
C GLU A 162 26.82 -7.78 2.28
N GLY A 163 25.55 -7.71 2.75
CA GLY A 163 24.36 -7.95 1.93
C GLY A 163 24.01 -9.42 1.75
N LYS A 164 24.52 -10.31 2.62
CA LYS A 164 24.14 -11.70 2.66
C LYS A 164 22.80 -11.85 3.40
N ILE A 165 21.87 -12.58 2.81
CA ILE A 165 20.51 -12.76 3.36
C ILE A 165 20.57 -13.73 4.55
N LEU A 166 20.26 -13.23 5.74
CA LEU A 166 20.21 -14.00 6.99
C LEU A 166 18.80 -14.56 7.26
N SER A 167 17.78 -13.84 6.84
CA SER A 167 16.38 -14.22 7.03
C SER A 167 15.51 -13.59 5.93
N ALA A 168 14.43 -14.28 5.56
CA ALA A 168 13.43 -13.79 4.62
C ALA A 168 12.06 -14.37 4.98
N ASN A 169 10.99 -13.65 4.69
CA ASN A 169 9.63 -14.16 4.84
C ASN A 169 9.16 -14.91 3.59
N ASP A 170 8.01 -15.57 3.70
CA ASP A 170 7.46 -16.40 2.62
C ASP A 170 7.23 -15.58 1.32
N ALA A 171 6.85 -14.30 1.43
CA ALA A 171 6.65 -13.43 0.29
C ALA A 171 7.91 -13.18 -0.56
N VAL A 172 9.13 -13.25 0.03
CA VAL A 172 10.38 -13.19 -0.73
C VAL A 172 10.51 -14.39 -1.66
N TYR A 173 10.21 -15.58 -1.15
CA TYR A 173 10.30 -16.83 -1.93
C TYR A 173 9.24 -16.87 -3.03
N GLU A 174 8.03 -16.40 -2.73
CA GLU A 174 6.95 -16.28 -3.72
C GLU A 174 7.30 -15.27 -4.82
N LEU A 175 7.83 -14.10 -4.46
CA LEU A 175 8.24 -13.08 -5.42
C LEU A 175 9.34 -13.57 -6.34
N LEU A 176 10.39 -14.18 -5.78
CA LEU A 176 11.58 -14.57 -6.52
C LEU A 176 11.44 -15.96 -7.17
N GLY A 177 10.51 -16.81 -6.70
CA GLY A 177 10.31 -18.17 -7.20
C GLY A 177 11.44 -19.15 -6.86
N PHE A 178 12.33 -18.80 -5.91
CA PHE A 178 13.39 -19.68 -5.41
C PHE A 178 12.93 -20.40 -4.13
N LYS A 179 13.60 -21.51 -3.82
CA LYS A 179 13.43 -22.21 -2.54
C LYS A 179 14.21 -21.51 -1.43
N THR A 180 13.84 -21.79 -0.19
CA THR A 180 14.45 -21.18 1.00
C THR A 180 15.98 -21.36 1.03
N ASP A 181 16.48 -22.57 0.75
CA ASP A 181 17.91 -22.91 0.73
C ASP A 181 18.68 -22.25 -0.42
N GLU A 182 17.98 -21.79 -1.46
CA GLU A 182 18.57 -21.06 -2.58
C GLU A 182 18.68 -19.55 -2.34
N VAL A 183 17.97 -19.03 -1.33
CA VAL A 183 17.94 -17.60 -0.98
C VAL A 183 18.74 -17.31 0.29
N LEU A 184 18.53 -18.09 1.35
CA LEU A 184 19.25 -17.89 2.61
C LEU A 184 20.74 -18.13 2.41
N GLU A 185 21.53 -17.37 3.16
CA GLU A 185 23.00 -17.40 3.12
C GLU A 185 23.60 -16.95 1.76
N GLN A 186 22.76 -16.48 0.81
CA GLN A 186 23.21 -15.92 -0.47
C GLN A 186 23.34 -14.41 -0.39
N SER A 187 24.26 -13.86 -1.18
CA SER A 187 24.32 -12.40 -1.38
C SER A 187 23.15 -11.92 -2.22
N LEU A 188 22.54 -10.82 -1.84
CA LEU A 188 21.50 -10.12 -2.63
C LEU A 188 21.96 -9.81 -4.07
N SER A 189 23.27 -9.61 -4.28
CA SER A 189 23.85 -9.39 -5.62
C SER A 189 23.64 -10.55 -6.57
N ARG A 190 23.37 -11.77 -6.07
CA ARG A 190 23.05 -12.94 -6.91
C ARG A 190 21.73 -12.78 -7.66
N PHE A 191 20.78 -12.07 -7.06
CA PHE A 191 19.42 -11.93 -7.58
C PHE A 191 19.22 -10.69 -8.45
N VAL A 192 20.24 -9.87 -8.63
CA VAL A 192 20.18 -8.66 -9.45
C VAL A 192 21.21 -8.72 -10.59
N SER A 193 21.11 -7.84 -11.57
CA SER A 193 22.11 -7.75 -12.63
C SER A 193 23.45 -7.20 -12.10
N ALA A 194 24.54 -7.42 -12.84
CA ALA A 194 25.85 -6.88 -12.46
C ALA A 194 25.85 -5.33 -12.37
N GLU A 195 25.01 -4.69 -13.17
CA GLU A 195 24.83 -3.23 -13.16
C GLU A 195 24.11 -2.77 -11.90
N GLU A 196 23.00 -3.42 -11.55
CA GLU A 196 22.23 -3.14 -10.33
C GLU A 196 22.94 -3.57 -9.05
N THR A 197 23.90 -4.52 -9.12
CA THR A 197 24.75 -4.88 -7.97
C THR A 197 25.49 -3.68 -7.41
N ARG A 198 25.95 -2.76 -8.27
CA ARG A 198 26.63 -1.54 -7.84
C ARG A 198 25.68 -0.58 -7.13
N GLU A 199 24.46 -0.44 -7.66
CA GLU A 199 23.41 0.39 -7.06
C GLU A 199 22.96 -0.20 -5.71
N PHE A 200 22.81 -1.51 -5.66
CA PHE A 200 22.47 -2.20 -4.42
C PHE A 200 23.55 -1.99 -3.33
N LEU A 201 24.83 -2.14 -3.65
CA LEU A 201 25.92 -1.93 -2.70
C LEU A 201 26.00 -0.47 -2.24
N ALA A 202 25.73 0.48 -3.12
CA ALA A 202 25.62 1.89 -2.75
C ALA A 202 24.44 2.14 -1.80
N ALA A 203 23.27 1.52 -2.06
CA ALA A 203 22.10 1.59 -1.20
C ALA A 203 22.38 0.96 0.18
N LEU A 204 23.04 -0.19 0.24
CA LEU A 204 23.44 -0.83 1.50
C LEU A 204 24.39 0.06 2.32
N THR A 205 25.38 0.67 1.64
CA THR A 205 26.30 1.63 2.27
C THR A 205 25.53 2.82 2.85
N GLU A 206 24.57 3.36 2.11
CA GLU A 206 23.72 4.46 2.58
C GLU A 206 22.87 4.06 3.79
N VAL A 207 22.32 2.85 3.80
CA VAL A 207 21.59 2.31 4.99
C VAL A 207 22.50 2.24 6.20
N ILE A 208 23.74 1.77 6.03
CA ILE A 208 24.71 1.65 7.14
C ILE A 208 25.08 3.04 7.68
N GLU A 209 25.34 4.01 6.82
CA GLU A 209 25.78 5.35 7.19
C GLU A 209 24.65 6.25 7.71
N ARG A 210 23.52 6.27 7.00
CA ARG A 210 22.37 7.17 7.28
C ARG A 210 21.24 6.52 8.03
N GLY A 211 21.26 5.21 8.15
CA GLY A 211 20.26 4.44 8.89
C GLY A 211 19.02 4.03 8.11
N VAL A 212 18.71 4.67 6.98
CA VAL A 212 17.47 4.37 6.20
C VAL A 212 17.60 4.83 4.75
N ILE A 213 17.02 4.05 3.84
CA ILE A 213 16.73 4.43 2.44
C ILE A 213 15.25 4.19 2.12
N ARG A 214 14.73 4.91 1.13
CA ARG A 214 13.34 4.78 0.70
C ARG A 214 13.21 4.86 -0.80
N ASN A 215 12.31 4.02 -1.35
CA ASN A 215 11.93 4.00 -2.76
C ASN A 215 13.13 3.86 -3.72
N THR A 216 14.18 3.19 -3.29
CA THR A 216 15.32 2.88 -4.16
C THR A 216 14.89 1.81 -5.16
N ARG A 217 15.06 2.06 -6.44
CA ARG A 217 14.73 1.09 -7.48
C ARG A 217 15.68 -0.10 -7.41
N LEU A 218 15.13 -1.30 -7.48
CA LEU A 218 15.86 -2.56 -7.51
C LEU A 218 15.04 -3.56 -8.32
N SER A 219 15.66 -4.24 -9.27
CA SER A 219 14.95 -5.14 -10.19
C SER A 219 15.52 -6.56 -10.10
N PRO A 220 15.15 -7.33 -9.05
CA PRO A 220 15.64 -8.69 -8.89
C PRO A 220 15.15 -9.59 -10.03
N ARG A 221 15.92 -10.64 -10.28
CA ARG A 221 15.58 -11.73 -11.22
C ARG A 221 15.01 -12.90 -10.48
N SER A 222 13.88 -13.39 -10.96
CA SER A 222 13.26 -14.61 -10.46
C SER A 222 14.05 -15.87 -10.89
N ALA A 223 13.68 -17.01 -10.33
CA ALA A 223 14.20 -18.32 -10.74
C ALA A 223 13.92 -18.64 -12.23
N SER A 224 12.87 -18.09 -12.81
CA SER A 224 12.56 -18.21 -14.25
C SER A 224 13.37 -17.25 -15.12
N GLY A 225 14.19 -16.36 -14.53
CA GLY A 225 14.96 -15.34 -15.24
C GLY A 225 14.17 -14.04 -15.53
N GLU A 226 12.91 -13.92 -15.08
CA GLU A 226 12.11 -12.71 -15.21
C GLU A 226 12.70 -11.59 -14.35
N VAL A 227 12.81 -10.40 -14.91
CA VAL A 227 13.18 -9.19 -14.18
C VAL A 227 11.93 -8.61 -13.54
N ILE A 228 11.94 -8.47 -12.22
CA ILE A 228 10.80 -7.99 -11.44
C ILE A 228 11.06 -6.53 -11.03
N PRO A 229 10.34 -5.55 -11.59
CA PRO A 229 10.48 -4.17 -11.15
C PRO A 229 10.01 -4.04 -9.69
N THR A 230 10.91 -3.65 -8.79
CA THR A 230 10.60 -3.43 -7.38
C THR A 230 11.16 -2.11 -6.88
N THR A 231 10.63 -1.63 -5.75
CA THR A 231 11.27 -0.59 -4.94
C THR A 231 11.68 -1.18 -3.60
N LEU A 232 12.89 -0.81 -3.16
CA LEU A 232 13.47 -1.19 -1.88
C LEU A 232 13.32 -0.06 -0.86
N ASN A 233 12.73 -0.38 0.27
CA ASN A 233 12.83 0.41 1.49
C ASN A 233 13.68 -0.38 2.47
N ALA A 234 14.73 0.21 3.02
CA ALA A 234 15.58 -0.50 3.96
C ALA A 234 15.98 0.38 5.14
N SER A 235 16.20 -0.26 6.28
CA SER A 235 16.70 0.39 7.50
C SER A 235 17.78 -0.44 8.17
N ALA A 236 18.70 0.26 8.85
CA ALA A 236 19.78 -0.37 9.58
C ALA A 236 19.24 -1.17 10.77
N LEU A 237 19.68 -2.42 10.86
CA LEU A 237 19.47 -3.27 12.03
C LEU A 237 20.60 -2.99 13.04
N ARG A 238 20.23 -2.72 14.29
CA ARG A 238 21.18 -2.38 15.35
C ARG A 238 21.10 -3.37 16.51
N ASP A 239 22.22 -3.63 17.11
CA ASP A 239 22.28 -4.38 18.37
C ASP A 239 21.89 -3.50 19.58
N ASN A 240 21.95 -4.09 20.80
CA ASN A 240 21.61 -3.41 22.05
C ASN A 240 22.53 -2.22 22.36
N ASP A 241 23.74 -2.20 21.82
CA ASP A 241 24.73 -1.14 21.99
C ASP A 241 24.59 -0.04 20.93
N GLY A 242 23.61 -0.17 20.03
CA GLY A 242 23.32 0.76 18.93
C GLY A 242 24.21 0.60 17.71
N LYS A 243 25.11 -0.38 17.69
CA LYS A 243 25.98 -0.69 16.57
C LYS A 243 25.16 -1.31 15.43
N VAL A 244 25.38 -0.86 14.19
CA VAL A 244 24.76 -1.48 13.02
C VAL A 244 25.34 -2.88 12.82
N ILE A 245 24.48 -3.87 12.74
CA ILE A 245 24.82 -5.29 12.55
C ILE A 245 24.28 -5.86 11.24
N GLY A 246 23.50 -5.09 10.49
CA GLY A 246 22.91 -5.50 9.23
C GLY A 246 21.85 -4.53 8.76
N ALA A 247 20.99 -4.98 7.86
CA ALA A 247 19.87 -4.21 7.35
C ALA A 247 18.60 -5.08 7.23
N ILE A 248 17.45 -4.45 7.46
CA ILE A 248 16.15 -5.02 7.09
C ILE A 248 15.66 -4.30 5.84
N GLY A 249 15.30 -5.06 4.81
CA GLY A 249 14.79 -4.56 3.55
C GLY A 249 13.38 -5.08 3.26
N ILE A 250 12.57 -4.21 2.69
CA ILE A 250 11.22 -4.50 2.21
C ILE A 250 11.19 -4.18 0.73
N LEU A 251 10.88 -5.18 -0.09
CA LEU A 251 10.66 -5.03 -1.53
C LEU A 251 9.18 -4.79 -1.79
N ARG A 252 8.89 -3.85 -2.66
CA ARG A 252 7.54 -3.63 -3.16
C ARG A 252 7.49 -3.97 -4.64
N ASP A 253 6.70 -4.96 -4.99
CA ASP A 253 6.45 -5.33 -6.39
C ASP A 253 5.70 -4.19 -7.10
N MET A 254 6.27 -3.72 -8.21
CA MET A 254 5.72 -2.59 -8.98
C MET A 254 4.95 -3.08 -10.22
N ARG A 255 4.93 -4.38 -10.52
CA ARG A 255 4.32 -4.91 -11.76
C ARG A 255 2.86 -4.50 -11.94
N GLU A 256 2.04 -4.59 -10.90
CA GLU A 256 0.63 -4.22 -10.99
C GLU A 256 0.45 -2.70 -11.16
N LEU A 257 1.27 -1.90 -10.48
CA LEU A 257 1.26 -0.45 -10.65
C LEU A 257 1.72 -0.04 -12.05
N ASP A 258 2.83 -0.63 -12.53
CA ASP A 258 3.35 -0.36 -13.87
C ASP A 258 2.36 -0.80 -14.96
N LYS A 259 1.70 -1.95 -14.80
CA LYS A 259 0.62 -2.39 -15.70
C LYS A 259 -0.56 -1.42 -15.68
N ALA A 260 -0.99 -0.97 -14.52
CA ALA A 260 -2.11 -0.03 -14.40
C ALA A 260 -1.78 1.33 -15.04
N LEU A 261 -0.56 1.82 -14.85
CA LEU A 261 -0.07 3.05 -15.49
C LEU A 261 0.02 2.88 -17.01
N ALA A 262 0.65 1.79 -17.48
CA ALA A 262 0.75 1.48 -18.90
C ALA A 262 -0.63 1.29 -19.57
N TYR A 263 -1.58 0.70 -18.86
CA TYR A 263 -2.96 0.57 -19.33
C TYR A 263 -3.65 1.93 -19.45
N SER A 264 -3.51 2.79 -18.43
CA SER A 264 -4.05 4.16 -18.45
C SER A 264 -3.45 4.98 -19.60
N ASP A 265 -2.12 4.93 -19.77
CA ASP A 265 -1.43 5.61 -20.86
C ASP A 265 -1.88 5.08 -22.22
N SER A 266 -2.07 3.76 -22.35
CA SER A 266 -2.56 3.15 -23.59
C SER A 266 -3.98 3.58 -23.93
N LEU A 267 -4.88 3.70 -22.94
CA LEU A 267 -6.25 4.18 -23.16
C LEU A 267 -6.28 5.61 -23.69
N ILE A 268 -5.44 6.48 -23.14
CA ILE A 268 -5.35 7.88 -23.58
C ILE A 268 -4.70 7.95 -24.97
N LYS A 269 -3.56 7.26 -25.15
CA LYS A 269 -2.78 7.30 -26.38
C LYS A 269 -3.53 6.78 -27.59
N ASN A 270 -4.25 5.65 -27.42
CA ASN A 270 -4.99 5.01 -28.51
C ASN A 270 -6.43 5.50 -28.64
N ALA A 271 -6.86 6.50 -27.87
CA ALA A 271 -8.19 7.08 -28.02
C ALA A 271 -8.32 7.74 -29.39
N PRO A 272 -9.43 7.48 -30.14
CA PRO A 272 -9.63 8.03 -31.47
C PRO A 272 -9.89 9.54 -31.45
N ASP A 273 -10.45 10.06 -30.36
CA ASP A 273 -10.67 11.50 -30.21
C ASP A 273 -9.39 12.19 -29.68
N PRO A 274 -9.06 13.39 -30.13
CA PRO A 274 -7.95 14.19 -29.59
C PRO A 274 -8.16 14.53 -28.11
N ILE A 275 -7.26 13.99 -27.26
CA ILE A 275 -7.26 14.20 -25.80
C ILE A 275 -5.98 14.96 -25.41
N PHE A 276 -6.14 16.00 -24.60
CA PHE A 276 -5.02 16.74 -24.05
C PHE A 276 -5.24 17.06 -22.56
N VAL A 277 -4.15 17.23 -21.84
CA VAL A 277 -4.13 17.71 -20.46
C VAL A 277 -3.44 19.05 -20.44
N SER A 278 -4.01 20.04 -19.75
CA SER A 278 -3.42 21.35 -19.56
C SER A 278 -3.29 21.71 -18.07
N ASP A 279 -2.42 22.65 -17.78
CA ASP A 279 -2.40 23.35 -16.50
C ASP A 279 -3.56 24.35 -16.37
N LEU A 280 -3.57 25.14 -15.28
CA LEU A 280 -4.62 26.13 -15.01
C LEU A 280 -4.53 27.36 -15.92
N GLU A 281 -3.42 27.56 -16.59
CA GLU A 281 -3.15 28.63 -17.55
C GLU A 281 -3.42 28.20 -18.99
N GLY A 282 -3.78 26.92 -19.19
CA GLY A 282 -4.07 26.37 -20.52
C GLY A 282 -2.84 25.95 -21.31
N LYS A 283 -1.71 25.72 -20.66
CA LYS A 283 -0.52 25.16 -21.26
C LYS A 283 -0.67 23.64 -21.38
N ILE A 284 -0.40 23.09 -22.55
CA ILE A 284 -0.56 21.66 -22.82
C ILE A 284 0.59 20.89 -22.17
N LEU A 285 0.27 20.05 -21.19
CA LEU A 285 1.22 19.20 -20.49
C LEU A 285 1.33 17.82 -21.13
N GLN A 286 0.23 17.30 -21.68
CA GLN A 286 0.14 15.99 -22.32
C GLN A 286 -0.89 16.02 -23.43
N ALA A 287 -0.66 15.26 -24.49
CA ALA A 287 -1.59 15.08 -25.58
C ALA A 287 -1.44 13.67 -26.18
N ASN A 288 -2.51 13.10 -26.70
CA ASN A 288 -2.47 11.82 -27.41
C ASN A 288 -2.17 12.02 -28.92
N ASP A 289 -1.90 10.90 -29.60
CA ASP A 289 -1.53 10.90 -31.01
C ASP A 289 -2.58 11.59 -31.90
N ALA A 290 -3.87 11.45 -31.58
CA ALA A 290 -4.96 12.08 -32.30
C ALA A 290 -4.93 13.62 -32.27
N VAL A 291 -4.34 14.25 -31.25
CA VAL A 291 -4.14 15.71 -31.23
C VAL A 291 -3.11 16.13 -32.29
N TYR A 292 -2.02 15.38 -32.41
CA TYR A 292 -0.98 15.67 -33.38
C TYR A 292 -1.47 15.43 -34.82
N GLU A 293 -2.25 14.35 -35.01
CA GLU A 293 -2.90 14.06 -36.31
C GLU A 293 -3.91 15.14 -36.70
N LEU A 294 -4.75 15.58 -35.77
CA LEU A 294 -5.73 16.63 -36.01
C LEU A 294 -5.07 17.96 -36.37
N LEU A 295 -4.06 18.36 -35.59
CA LEU A 295 -3.43 19.66 -35.73
C LEU A 295 -2.33 19.69 -36.80
N GLY A 296 -1.76 18.54 -37.15
CA GLY A 296 -0.65 18.43 -38.12
C GLY A 296 0.68 18.98 -37.61
N PHE A 297 0.82 19.18 -36.29
CA PHE A 297 2.07 19.62 -35.67
C PHE A 297 2.83 18.42 -35.09
N ARG A 298 4.13 18.58 -34.87
CA ARG A 298 4.93 17.60 -34.18
C ARG A 298 4.74 17.72 -32.65
N THR A 299 5.08 16.66 -31.92
CA THR A 299 4.94 16.60 -30.45
C THR A 299 5.63 17.76 -29.73
N ASP A 300 6.87 18.09 -30.13
CA ASP A 300 7.67 19.17 -29.56
C ASP A 300 7.10 20.58 -29.85
N GLU A 301 6.23 20.70 -30.86
CA GLU A 301 5.58 21.96 -31.23
C GLU A 301 4.26 22.18 -30.47
N VAL A 302 3.69 21.13 -29.86
CA VAL A 302 2.42 21.16 -29.14
C VAL A 302 2.62 21.16 -27.62
N LEU A 303 3.47 20.26 -27.14
CA LEU A 303 3.73 20.16 -25.69
C LEU A 303 4.39 21.44 -25.18
N GLU A 304 4.08 21.77 -23.92
CA GLU A 304 4.56 22.97 -23.25
C GLU A 304 4.10 24.30 -23.91
N GLN A 305 3.21 24.23 -24.91
CA GLN A 305 2.62 25.42 -25.54
C GLN A 305 1.25 25.74 -24.95
N SER A 306 0.88 27.03 -24.96
CA SER A 306 -0.48 27.43 -24.63
C SER A 306 -1.45 27.03 -25.73
N LEU A 307 -2.60 26.50 -25.39
CA LEU A 307 -3.70 26.22 -26.32
C LEU A 307 -4.07 27.43 -27.16
N SER A 308 -3.94 28.66 -26.63
CA SER A 308 -4.21 29.91 -27.35
C SER A 308 -3.34 30.10 -28.61
N ARG A 309 -2.19 29.40 -28.71
CA ARG A 309 -1.34 29.41 -29.90
C ARG A 309 -2.01 28.78 -31.12
N PHE A 310 -2.88 27.80 -30.89
CA PHE A 310 -3.49 27.01 -31.95
C PHE A 310 -4.88 27.51 -32.35
N ILE A 311 -5.38 28.57 -31.74
CA ILE A 311 -6.70 29.15 -31.99
C ILE A 311 -6.58 30.63 -32.37
N SER A 312 -7.66 31.23 -32.89
CA SER A 312 -7.68 32.67 -33.18
C SER A 312 -7.71 33.51 -31.89
N PRO A 313 -7.29 34.79 -31.97
CA PRO A 313 -7.37 35.69 -30.80
C PRO A 313 -8.82 35.89 -30.28
N GLU A 314 -9.82 35.76 -31.17
CA GLU A 314 -11.24 35.87 -30.79
C GLU A 314 -11.68 34.65 -30.03
N GLU A 315 -11.30 33.45 -30.46
CA GLU A 315 -11.58 32.18 -29.78
C GLU A 315 -10.78 31.97 -28.51
N THR A 316 -9.62 32.65 -28.36
CA THR A 316 -8.86 32.64 -27.10
C THR A 316 -9.70 33.11 -25.92
N ARG A 317 -10.60 34.07 -26.14
CA ARG A 317 -11.52 34.55 -25.08
C ARG A 317 -12.54 33.48 -24.70
N GLU A 318 -13.09 32.76 -25.67
CA GLU A 318 -14.04 31.66 -25.44
C GLU A 318 -13.35 30.49 -24.75
N PHE A 319 -12.14 30.17 -25.17
CA PHE A 319 -11.30 29.14 -24.52
C PHE A 319 -11.01 29.48 -23.05
N LEU A 320 -10.60 30.71 -22.74
CA LEU A 320 -10.34 31.12 -21.37
C LEU A 320 -11.61 31.11 -20.51
N ALA A 321 -12.76 31.44 -21.09
CA ALA A 321 -14.05 31.33 -20.41
C ALA A 321 -14.40 29.86 -20.10
N ALA A 322 -14.18 28.94 -21.07
CA ALA A 322 -14.38 27.51 -20.87
C ALA A 322 -13.42 26.94 -19.81
N LEU A 323 -12.15 27.32 -19.83
CA LEU A 323 -11.17 26.92 -18.82
C LEU A 323 -11.56 27.41 -17.43
N LYS A 324 -12.01 28.66 -17.31
CA LYS A 324 -12.51 29.22 -16.05
C LYS A 324 -13.74 28.44 -15.55
N GLU A 325 -14.66 28.09 -16.43
CA GLU A 325 -15.81 27.25 -16.08
C GLU A 325 -15.39 25.88 -15.56
N VAL A 326 -14.39 25.23 -16.18
CA VAL A 326 -13.82 23.95 -15.71
C VAL A 326 -13.23 24.12 -14.31
N ILE A 327 -12.48 25.20 -14.04
CA ILE A 327 -11.86 25.45 -12.74
C ILE A 327 -12.94 25.68 -11.66
N GLU A 328 -13.98 26.48 -11.95
CA GLU A 328 -15.01 26.87 -10.97
C GLU A 328 -16.09 25.80 -10.77
N ARG A 329 -16.56 25.17 -11.88
CA ARG A 329 -17.67 24.22 -11.88
C ARG A 329 -17.26 22.78 -12.05
N GLY A 330 -16.00 22.53 -12.38
CA GLY A 330 -15.44 21.18 -12.58
C GLY A 330 -15.59 20.62 -13.99
N VAL A 331 -16.44 21.19 -14.84
CA VAL A 331 -16.72 20.66 -16.19
C VAL A 331 -17.23 21.74 -17.11
N THR A 332 -16.87 21.68 -18.40
CA THR A 332 -17.55 22.37 -19.51
C THR A 332 -17.89 21.37 -20.60
N ARG A 333 -18.96 21.63 -21.37
CA ARG A 333 -19.43 20.73 -22.42
C ARG A 333 -19.80 21.51 -23.67
N ASN A 334 -19.46 20.91 -24.85
CA ASN A 334 -19.77 21.44 -26.14
C ASN A 334 -19.34 22.92 -26.35
N ALA A 335 -18.26 23.32 -25.64
CA ALA A 335 -17.66 24.62 -25.89
C ALA A 335 -17.09 24.65 -27.30
N ARG A 336 -17.37 25.70 -28.07
CA ARG A 336 -16.82 25.84 -29.41
C ARG A 336 -15.33 26.19 -29.32
N LEU A 337 -14.51 25.44 -30.06
CA LEU A 337 -13.08 25.69 -30.15
C LEU A 337 -12.62 25.24 -31.55
N ASN A 338 -12.10 26.15 -32.36
CA ASN A 338 -11.72 25.86 -33.74
C ASN A 338 -10.20 26.05 -33.91
N PRO A 339 -9.40 24.99 -33.62
CA PRO A 339 -7.99 25.07 -33.76
C PRO A 339 -7.53 25.25 -35.22
N ARG A 340 -6.35 25.84 -35.38
CA ARG A 340 -5.67 25.96 -36.66
C ARG A 340 -4.59 24.90 -36.77
N THR A 341 -4.57 24.21 -37.88
CA THR A 341 -3.53 23.25 -38.23
C THR A 341 -2.19 23.94 -38.58
N ALA A 342 -1.13 23.13 -38.67
CA ALA A 342 0.14 23.57 -39.20
C ALA A 342 0.06 24.14 -40.62
N SER A 343 -0.93 23.73 -41.44
CA SER A 343 -1.26 24.28 -42.77
C SER A 343 -2.17 25.51 -42.72
N HIS A 344 -2.43 26.06 -41.52
CA HIS A 344 -3.34 27.21 -41.29
C HIS A 344 -4.82 26.97 -41.60
N GLU A 345 -5.24 25.72 -41.79
CA GLU A 345 -6.64 25.34 -41.90
C GLU A 345 -7.33 25.45 -40.54
N VAL A 346 -8.53 26.00 -40.50
CA VAL A 346 -9.37 26.06 -39.30
C VAL A 346 -10.26 24.85 -39.26
N ILE A 347 -10.19 24.08 -38.18
CA ILE A 347 -10.99 22.88 -38.00
C ILE A 347 -12.14 23.18 -37.04
N PRO A 348 -13.42 23.06 -37.48
CA PRO A 348 -14.55 23.18 -36.58
C PRO A 348 -14.51 22.04 -35.56
N THR A 349 -14.38 22.36 -34.28
CA THR A 349 -14.39 21.37 -33.21
C THR A 349 -15.26 21.81 -32.04
N THR A 350 -15.67 20.84 -31.21
CA THR A 350 -16.26 21.10 -29.91
C THR A 350 -15.34 20.53 -28.84
N LEU A 351 -15.20 21.29 -27.72
CA LEU A 351 -14.40 20.95 -26.55
C LEU A 351 -15.33 20.48 -25.42
N ASN A 352 -15.07 19.27 -24.92
CA ASN A 352 -15.55 18.82 -23.63
C ASN A 352 -14.35 18.75 -22.69
N ALA A 353 -14.41 19.41 -21.53
CA ALA A 353 -13.31 19.40 -20.60
C ALA A 353 -13.78 19.24 -19.15
N SER A 354 -12.95 18.59 -18.35
CA SER A 354 -13.16 18.40 -16.91
C SER A 354 -11.93 18.75 -16.11
N ALA A 355 -12.14 19.15 -14.84
CA ALA A 355 -11.07 19.52 -13.94
C ALA A 355 -10.24 18.31 -13.55
N LEU A 356 -8.92 18.42 -13.69
CA LEU A 356 -7.96 17.50 -13.13
C LEU A 356 -7.67 17.91 -11.69
N ARG A 357 -7.78 16.96 -10.76
CA ARG A 357 -7.62 17.21 -9.32
C ARG A 357 -6.47 16.37 -8.76
N ASP A 358 -5.77 16.93 -7.79
CA ASP A 358 -4.79 16.20 -7.00
C ASP A 358 -5.47 15.30 -5.95
N THR A 359 -4.67 14.56 -5.18
CA THR A 359 -5.13 13.68 -4.11
C THR A 359 -5.87 14.39 -2.98
N ASN A 360 -5.71 15.72 -2.86
CA ASN A 360 -6.38 16.56 -1.86
C ASN A 360 -7.68 17.20 -2.43
N GLY A 361 -8.04 16.89 -3.68
CA GLY A 361 -9.20 17.44 -4.36
C GLY A 361 -9.01 18.83 -4.95
N LYS A 362 -7.80 19.42 -4.85
CA LYS A 362 -7.46 20.71 -5.44
C LYS A 362 -7.35 20.57 -6.95
N VAL A 363 -7.96 21.50 -7.70
CA VAL A 363 -7.83 21.56 -9.16
C VAL A 363 -6.40 21.95 -9.51
N ILE A 364 -5.74 21.13 -10.32
CA ILE A 364 -4.36 21.29 -10.78
C ILE A 364 -4.25 21.51 -12.30
N GLY A 365 -5.35 21.32 -13.04
CA GLY A 365 -5.39 21.48 -14.47
C GLY A 365 -6.73 21.05 -15.05
N ALA A 366 -6.76 20.78 -16.33
CA ALA A 366 -7.93 20.29 -17.05
C ALA A 366 -7.54 19.19 -18.04
N ILE A 367 -8.44 18.22 -18.21
CA ILE A 367 -8.41 17.28 -19.34
C ILE A 367 -9.46 17.71 -20.34
N GLY A 368 -9.07 17.89 -21.59
CA GLY A 368 -9.93 18.30 -22.72
C GLY A 368 -9.98 17.25 -23.79
N ILE A 369 -11.15 17.06 -24.38
CA ILE A 369 -11.42 16.21 -25.53
C ILE A 369 -11.97 17.10 -26.63
N LEU A 370 -11.30 17.12 -27.77
CA LEU A 370 -11.76 17.80 -28.98
C LEU A 370 -12.52 16.81 -29.84
N ARG A 371 -13.68 17.24 -30.37
CA ARG A 371 -14.43 16.47 -31.34
C ARG A 371 -14.40 17.21 -32.67
N ASP A 372 -13.87 16.57 -33.72
CA ASP A 372 -13.89 17.08 -35.08
C ASP A 372 -15.34 17.09 -35.60
N MET A 373 -15.82 18.25 -36.00
CA MET A 373 -17.20 18.44 -36.47
C MET A 373 -17.33 18.44 -37.99
N ARG A 374 -16.24 18.33 -38.79
CA ARG A 374 -16.26 18.39 -40.23
C ARG A 374 -17.20 17.37 -40.87
N ALA A 375 -17.13 16.13 -40.43
CA ALA A 375 -18.01 15.07 -40.94
C ALA A 375 -19.49 15.33 -40.57
N TYR A 376 -19.74 15.83 -39.35
CA TYR A 376 -21.10 16.18 -38.91
C TYR A 376 -21.66 17.37 -39.68
N GLU A 377 -20.89 18.46 -39.85
CA GLU A 377 -21.31 19.64 -40.64
C GLU A 377 -21.62 19.27 -42.08
N LYS A 378 -20.80 18.39 -42.69
CA LYS A 378 -21.07 17.90 -44.05
C LYS A 378 -22.43 17.19 -44.13
N VAL A 379 -22.71 16.24 -43.20
CA VAL A 379 -23.99 15.52 -43.17
C VAL A 379 -25.18 16.48 -42.97
N VAL A 380 -25.02 17.47 -42.09
CA VAL A 380 -26.08 18.48 -41.86
C VAL A 380 -26.33 19.31 -43.10
N ASN A 381 -25.28 19.73 -43.83
CA ASN A 381 -25.42 20.48 -45.07
C ASN A 381 -26.06 19.64 -46.18
N ASP A 382 -25.62 18.39 -46.39
CA ASP A 382 -26.20 17.45 -47.36
C ASP A 382 -27.69 17.21 -47.06
N LEU A 383 -28.04 17.09 -45.76
CA LEU A 383 -29.44 16.93 -45.36
C LEU A 383 -30.27 18.19 -45.60
N GLN A 384 -29.71 19.37 -45.36
CA GLN A 384 -30.41 20.65 -45.66
C GLN A 384 -30.64 20.83 -47.15
N GLU A 385 -29.64 20.51 -47.99
CA GLU A 385 -29.75 20.56 -49.44
C GLU A 385 -30.82 19.57 -49.94
N SER A 386 -30.79 18.32 -49.49
CA SER A 386 -31.82 17.32 -49.82
C SER A 386 -33.22 17.74 -49.37
N LYS A 387 -33.35 18.37 -48.19
CA LYS A 387 -34.59 18.90 -47.68
C LYS A 387 -35.12 20.03 -48.56
N ALA A 388 -34.25 20.94 -49.03
CA ALA A 388 -34.65 22.03 -49.93
C ALA A 388 -35.12 21.50 -51.28
N GLU A 389 -34.42 20.53 -51.89
CA GLU A 389 -34.84 19.85 -53.10
C GLU A 389 -36.21 19.15 -52.96
N LEU A 390 -36.43 18.47 -51.84
CA LEU A 390 -37.72 17.84 -51.57
C LEU A 390 -38.84 18.87 -51.42
N GLN A 391 -38.60 20.00 -50.79
CA GLN A 391 -39.55 21.08 -50.63
C GLN A 391 -39.91 21.69 -51.99
N GLU A 392 -38.96 21.89 -52.91
CA GLU A 392 -39.18 22.37 -54.24
C GLU A 392 -40.06 21.39 -55.07
N LYS A 393 -39.73 20.08 -54.98
CA LYS A 393 -40.54 19.04 -55.64
C LYS A 393 -41.99 18.97 -55.12
N ILE A 394 -42.19 19.14 -53.83
CA ILE A 394 -43.53 19.19 -53.22
C ILE A 394 -44.30 20.39 -53.78
N LEU A 395 -43.68 21.57 -53.83
CA LEU A 395 -44.30 22.76 -54.36
C LEU A 395 -44.72 22.60 -55.87
N ASP A 396 -43.84 21.94 -56.64
CA ASP A 396 -44.17 21.66 -58.10
C ASP A 396 -45.27 20.62 -58.22
N LEU A 397 -45.34 19.60 -57.38
CA LEU A 397 -46.44 18.64 -57.33
C LEU A 397 -47.77 19.32 -56.95
N GLU A 398 -47.77 20.19 -55.94
CA GLU A 398 -48.97 20.96 -55.54
C GLU A 398 -49.49 21.82 -56.67
N LYS A 399 -48.63 22.54 -57.44
CA LYS A 399 -49.00 23.30 -58.62
C LYS A 399 -49.58 22.41 -59.73
N PHE A 400 -48.92 21.24 -59.95
CA PHE A 400 -49.40 20.28 -60.91
C PHE A 400 -50.77 19.73 -60.52
N GLU A 401 -51.02 19.40 -59.29
CA GLU A 401 -52.28 18.94 -58.73
C GLU A 401 -53.39 20.00 -58.92
N GLU A 402 -53.08 21.28 -58.62
CA GLU A 402 -53.99 22.39 -58.79
C GLU A 402 -54.42 22.52 -60.27
N VAL A 403 -53.48 22.37 -61.22
CA VAL A 403 -53.76 22.40 -62.67
C VAL A 403 -54.64 21.21 -63.13
N VAL A 404 -54.34 20.00 -62.61
CA VAL A 404 -55.10 18.77 -62.94
C VAL A 404 -56.53 18.86 -62.41
N VAL A 405 -56.68 19.25 -61.12
CA VAL A 405 -58.04 19.44 -60.55
C VAL A 405 -58.80 20.52 -61.22
N GLY A 406 -58.18 21.63 -61.59
CA GLY A 406 -58.80 22.69 -62.38
C GLY A 406 -59.30 22.19 -63.81
N ARG A 407 -58.49 21.31 -64.41
CA ARG A 407 -58.87 20.70 -65.71
C ARG A 407 -60.01 19.70 -65.56
N GLU A 408 -60.06 18.87 -64.56
CA GLU A 408 -61.16 17.95 -64.27
C GLU A 408 -62.46 18.70 -63.96
N LEU A 409 -62.41 19.73 -63.12
CA LEU A 409 -63.57 20.57 -62.82
C LEU A 409 -64.13 21.22 -64.12
N LYS A 410 -63.25 21.65 -65.03
CA LYS A 410 -63.68 22.22 -66.36
C LYS A 410 -64.27 21.19 -67.25
N MET A 411 -63.77 19.96 -67.27
CA MET A 411 -64.36 18.83 -68.03
C MET A 411 -65.76 18.50 -67.51
N ILE A 412 -65.96 18.40 -66.19
CA ILE A 412 -67.26 18.15 -65.56
C ILE A 412 -68.30 19.27 -65.94
N ALA A 413 -67.84 20.53 -65.93
CA ALA A 413 -68.67 21.67 -66.31
C ALA A 413 -69.12 21.61 -67.79
N LEU A 414 -68.17 21.28 -68.71
CA LEU A 414 -68.45 21.09 -70.12
C LEU A 414 -69.38 19.90 -70.39
N GLU A 415 -69.22 18.78 -69.67
CA GLU A 415 -70.13 17.63 -69.80
C GLU A 415 -71.55 17.98 -69.38
N LYS A 416 -71.75 18.75 -68.31
CA LYS A 416 -73.05 19.25 -67.88
C LYS A 416 -73.68 20.19 -68.93
N GLU A 417 -72.89 21.06 -69.54
CA GLU A 417 -73.33 21.97 -70.56
C GLU A 417 -73.79 21.20 -71.84
N ILE A 418 -73.02 20.20 -72.26
CA ILE A 418 -73.39 19.31 -73.39
C ILE A 418 -74.67 18.55 -73.09
N GLU A 419 -74.85 18.07 -71.85
CA GLU A 419 -76.07 17.37 -71.44
C GLU A 419 -77.29 18.32 -71.48
N ASN A 420 -77.13 19.54 -71.00
CA ASN A 420 -78.21 20.57 -71.06
C ASN A 420 -78.53 20.93 -72.49
N LEU A 421 -77.55 21.17 -73.36
CA LEU A 421 -77.78 21.45 -74.79
C LEU A 421 -78.44 20.28 -75.50
N LYS A 422 -78.09 19.03 -75.18
CA LYS A 422 -78.78 17.85 -75.70
C LYS A 422 -80.26 17.82 -75.30
N ARG A 423 -80.59 18.15 -74.07
CA ARG A 423 -81.97 18.24 -73.56
C ARG A 423 -82.74 19.35 -74.23
N GLU A 424 -82.14 20.50 -74.50
CA GLU A 424 -82.78 21.60 -75.26
C GLU A 424 -83.02 21.22 -76.72
N LEU A 425 -82.08 20.56 -77.37
CA LEU A 425 -82.19 20.04 -78.71
C LEU A 425 -83.35 19.02 -78.87
N GLU A 426 -83.48 18.11 -77.88
CA GLU A 426 -84.61 17.17 -77.81
C GLU A 426 -85.96 17.87 -77.64
N LYS A 427 -86.00 18.94 -76.81
CA LYS A 427 -87.21 19.74 -76.63
C LYS A 427 -87.61 20.47 -77.96
N LEU A 428 -86.64 21.05 -78.67
CA LEU A 428 -86.84 21.70 -79.92
C LEU A 428 -87.30 20.73 -81.07
N SER A 429 -86.67 19.54 -81.09
CA SER A 429 -87.06 18.49 -82.06
C SER A 429 -88.46 17.93 -81.82
N ARG A 430 -88.93 17.85 -80.53
CA ARG A 430 -90.31 17.46 -80.19
C ARG A 430 -91.33 18.62 -80.43
N GLY A 431 -90.87 19.89 -80.48
CA GLY A 431 -91.71 21.06 -80.77
C GLY A 431 -91.97 21.29 -82.27
N GLN A 432 -91.19 20.70 -83.19
CA GLN A 432 -91.39 20.80 -84.67
C GLN A 432 -92.21 19.64 -85.28
N ALA A 433 -92.64 18.67 -84.39
CA ALA A 433 -93.45 17.53 -84.83
C ALA A 433 -94.94 17.66 -84.39
N LYS A 434 -95.45 18.92 -84.29
CA LYS A 434 -96.88 19.21 -84.11
C LYS A 434 -97.39 20.09 -85.25
#